data_a0c6f3a434b7501bb961d80b2a1988da
#
_entry.id   a0c6f3a434b7501bb961d80b2a1988da
#
_cell.length_a   1.000
_cell.length_b   1.000
_cell.length_c   1.000
_cell.angle_alpha   90.00
_cell.angle_beta   90.00
_cell.angle_gamma   90.00
#
_symmetry.space_group_name_H-M   'P 1'
#
loop_
_entity.id
_entity.type
_entity.pdbx_description
1 polymer ?
#
loop_
_entity_poly.entity_id
_entity_poly.type
_entity_poly.pdbx_seq_one_letter_code
_entity_poly.pdbx_strand_id
1 'polypeptide(L)'
;SAGLREHVERRIHFALDRASQYVRKVSIRLSDVNGPRGGEDKRSRIQVTVAGAPDLLIEDTEPDLYVAIDRAADRSGRTLARLLARLREHRHESPRGTRSRGVAIAGKPENDGAALIGDAA
;
A
#
# COMPACT_ATOMS: atom_id res chain seq x y z
N SER A 1 -9.70 12.97 11.25
CA SER A 1 -9.71 14.40 11.17
C SER A 1 -9.25 14.88 9.81
N ALA A 2 -9.57 16.09 9.51
CA ALA A 2 -9.24 16.63 8.19
C ALA A 2 -7.73 16.74 8.02
N GLY A 3 -7.03 17.14 9.03
CA GLY A 3 -5.60 17.27 8.92
C GLY A 3 -4.91 15.94 8.70
N LEU A 4 -5.41 14.93 9.38
CA LEU A 4 -4.84 13.62 9.22
C LEU A 4 -5.09 13.10 7.82
N ARG A 5 -6.29 13.29 7.31
CA ARG A 5 -6.60 12.82 5.99
C ARG A 5 -5.74 13.52 4.95
N GLU A 6 -5.53 14.80 5.10
CA GLU A 6 -4.67 15.52 4.19
C GLU A 6 -3.25 15.00 4.23
N HIS A 7 -2.76 14.71 5.43
CA HIS A 7 -1.39 14.20 5.56
C HIS A 7 -1.27 12.86 4.85
N VAL A 8 -2.24 11.98 5.06
CA VAL A 8 -2.22 10.67 4.42
C VAL A 8 -2.22 10.83 2.90
N GLU A 9 -3.10 11.65 2.39
CA GLU A 9 -3.19 11.81 0.95
C GLU A 9 -1.91 12.37 0.36
N ARG A 10 -1.34 13.33 1.03
CA ARG A 10 -0.12 13.93 0.54
C ARG A 10 1.04 12.94 0.53
N ARG A 11 1.17 12.18 1.60
CA ARG A 11 2.27 11.23 1.67
C ARG A 11 2.11 10.09 0.67
N ILE A 12 0.88 9.62 0.48
CA ILE A 12 0.65 8.56 -0.46
C ILE A 12 0.89 9.05 -1.88
N HIS A 13 0.42 10.23 -2.22
CA HIS A 13 0.64 10.75 -3.55
C HIS A 13 2.12 10.91 -3.83
N PHE A 14 2.84 11.41 -2.84
CA PHE A 14 4.27 11.60 -3.03
C PHE A 14 4.98 10.25 -3.22
N ALA A 15 4.64 9.30 -2.41
CA ALA A 15 5.33 8.01 -2.45
C ALA A 15 5.03 7.22 -3.72
N LEU A 16 3.82 7.32 -4.25
CA LEU A 16 3.43 6.53 -5.39
C LEU A 16 3.40 7.27 -6.70
N ASP A 17 3.84 8.50 -6.69
CA ASP A 17 3.69 9.35 -7.87
C ASP A 17 4.31 8.79 -9.12
N ARG A 18 5.53 8.28 -9.02
CA ARG A 18 6.19 7.78 -10.20
C ARG A 18 5.51 6.60 -10.81
N ALA A 19 4.76 5.86 -10.05
CA ALA A 19 4.11 4.67 -10.55
C ALA A 19 2.63 4.81 -10.58
N SER A 20 2.11 6.02 -10.51
CA SER A 20 0.67 6.22 -10.38
C SER A 20 -0.12 5.62 -11.52
N GLN A 21 0.45 5.53 -12.70
CA GLN A 21 -0.29 4.98 -13.82
C GLN A 21 -0.59 3.50 -13.63
N TYR A 22 0.12 2.82 -12.76
CA TYR A 22 -0.14 1.42 -12.53
C TYR A 22 -1.02 1.19 -11.32
N VAL A 23 -1.30 2.22 -10.53
CA VAL A 23 -2.06 2.07 -9.32
C VAL A 23 -3.53 2.31 -9.61
N ARG A 24 -4.37 1.33 -9.25
CA ARG A 24 -5.76 1.50 -9.48
C ARG A 24 -6.49 2.00 -8.27
N LYS A 25 -6.04 1.66 -7.10
CA LYS A 25 -6.75 2.02 -5.92
C LYS A 25 -5.84 1.93 -4.73
N VAL A 26 -5.99 2.81 -3.77
CA VAL A 26 -5.20 2.78 -2.54
C VAL A 26 -6.16 2.89 -1.38
N SER A 27 -6.05 1.98 -0.42
CA SER A 27 -6.85 2.04 0.78
C SER A 27 -5.92 2.13 1.96
N ILE A 28 -6.29 2.90 2.95
CA ILE A 28 -5.49 3.00 4.13
C ILE A 28 -6.36 2.77 5.33
N ARG A 29 -5.89 2.02 6.29
CA ARG A 29 -6.61 1.75 7.47
C ARG A 29 -5.74 2.05 8.65
N LEU A 30 -6.21 2.88 9.54
CA LEU A 30 -5.47 3.26 10.70
C LEU A 30 -6.15 2.71 11.93
N SER A 31 -5.41 2.14 12.85
CA SER A 31 -6.01 1.57 14.03
C SER A 31 -5.05 1.61 15.19
N ASP A 32 -5.59 1.41 16.38
CA ASP A 32 -4.78 1.32 17.56
C ASP A 32 -4.58 -0.14 17.90
N VAL A 33 -3.38 -0.51 18.27
CA VAL A 33 -3.12 -1.88 18.62
C VAL A 33 -2.29 -1.89 19.89
N ASN A 34 -2.22 -3.02 20.54
CA ASN A 34 -1.40 -3.13 21.71
C ASN A 34 0.00 -3.44 21.25
N GLY A 35 0.92 -2.59 21.61
CA GLY A 35 2.28 -2.82 21.19
C GLY A 35 2.95 -3.90 22.00
N PRO A 36 4.06 -4.37 21.56
CA PRO A 36 4.77 -5.42 22.25
C PRO A 36 5.20 -5.04 23.63
N ARG A 37 5.36 -3.77 23.90
CA ARG A 37 5.71 -3.37 25.21
C ARG A 37 4.54 -3.04 26.01
N GLY A 38 3.37 -3.29 25.58
CA GLY A 38 2.18 -3.08 26.34
C GLY A 38 1.54 -1.74 26.13
N GLY A 39 2.03 -0.85 25.53
CA GLY A 39 1.40 0.43 25.32
C GLY A 39 0.54 0.41 24.10
N GLU A 40 -0.16 1.52 23.86
CA GLU A 40 -0.99 1.62 22.72
C GLU A 40 -0.17 2.10 21.57
N ASP A 41 -0.11 1.40 20.51
CA ASP A 41 0.61 1.79 19.30
C ASP A 41 -0.37 2.04 18.18
N LYS A 42 0.10 2.72 17.17
CA LYS A 42 -0.73 3.05 16.01
C LYS A 42 -0.29 2.21 14.84
N ARG A 43 -1.22 1.60 14.18
CA ARG A 43 -0.91 0.79 13.02
C ARG A 43 -1.46 1.43 11.76
N SER A 44 -0.65 1.50 10.73
CA SER A 44 -1.05 2.01 9.45
C SER A 44 -0.96 0.85 8.46
N ARG A 45 -2.06 0.58 7.75
CA ARG A 45 -2.10 -0.52 6.83
C ARG A 45 -2.49 0.03 5.48
N ILE A 46 -1.67 -0.14 4.50
CA ILE A 46 -1.90 0.39 3.16
C ILE A 46 -2.04 -0.75 2.20
N GLN A 47 -3.11 -0.73 1.44
CA GLN A 47 -3.32 -1.74 0.41
C GLN A 47 -3.36 -1.04 -0.92
N VAL A 48 -2.54 -1.46 -1.86
CA VAL A 48 -2.46 -0.84 -3.16
C VAL A 48 -2.87 -1.87 -4.20
N THR A 49 -3.86 -1.53 -5.00
CA THR A 49 -4.30 -2.41 -6.08
C THR A 49 -3.55 -1.98 -7.33
N VAL A 50 -2.80 -2.90 -7.88
CA VAL A 50 -1.90 -2.61 -8.99
C VAL A 50 -2.39 -3.32 -10.23
N ALA A 51 -2.33 -2.63 -11.35
CA ALA A 51 -2.78 -3.21 -12.61
C ALA A 51 -1.89 -4.38 -13.00
N GLY A 52 -2.50 -5.52 -13.21
CA GLY A 52 -1.75 -6.68 -13.69
C GLY A 52 -0.86 -7.35 -12.66
N ALA A 53 -1.12 -7.13 -11.39
CA ALA A 53 -0.29 -7.72 -10.36
C ALA A 53 -1.11 -7.94 -9.09
N PRO A 54 -0.62 -8.75 -8.19
CA PRO A 54 -1.34 -8.93 -6.93
C PRO A 54 -1.30 -7.65 -6.10
N ASP A 55 -2.24 -7.52 -5.21
CA ASP A 55 -2.30 -6.34 -4.37
C ASP A 55 -1.08 -6.30 -3.46
N LEU A 56 -0.68 -5.08 -3.14
CA LEU A 56 0.39 -4.89 -2.20
C LEU A 56 -0.22 -4.58 -0.87
N LEU A 57 0.31 -5.13 0.18
CA LEU A 57 -0.17 -4.85 1.50
C LEU A 57 1.02 -4.50 2.38
N ILE A 58 1.01 -3.30 2.94
CA ILE A 58 2.10 -2.82 3.75
C ILE A 58 1.54 -2.42 5.10
N GLU A 59 2.21 -2.79 6.17
CA GLU A 59 1.79 -2.40 7.49
C GLU A 59 2.96 -1.82 8.26
N ASP A 60 2.69 -0.87 9.11
CA ASP A 60 3.71 -0.35 9.99
C ASP A 60 3.06 0.04 11.29
N THR A 61 3.71 -0.25 12.39
CA THR A 61 3.19 0.02 13.71
C THR A 61 4.18 0.88 14.45
N GLU A 62 3.73 2.02 14.92
CA GLU A 62 4.59 2.99 15.60
C GLU A 62 3.84 3.65 16.72
N PRO A 63 4.54 4.18 17.71
CA PRO A 63 3.83 4.91 18.76
C PRO A 63 3.13 6.16 18.23
N ASP A 64 3.70 6.78 17.22
CA ASP A 64 3.16 8.00 16.67
C ASP A 64 2.45 7.70 15.38
N LEU A 65 1.21 8.13 15.25
CA LEU A 65 0.41 7.84 14.07
C LEU A 65 1.02 8.43 12.80
N TYR A 66 1.52 9.63 12.86
CA TYR A 66 2.09 10.25 11.67
C TYR A 66 3.34 9.50 11.21
N VAL A 67 4.11 9.01 12.16
CA VAL A 67 5.28 8.23 11.81
C VAL A 67 4.87 6.91 11.17
N ALA A 68 3.82 6.29 11.69
CA ALA A 68 3.33 5.04 11.10
C ALA A 68 2.88 5.27 9.67
N ILE A 69 2.20 6.39 9.42
CA ILE A 69 1.75 6.69 8.07
C ILE A 69 2.94 6.95 7.15
N ASP A 70 3.88 7.72 7.62
CA ASP A 70 5.03 8.09 6.78
C ASP A 70 5.85 6.87 6.40
N ARG A 71 6.09 6.00 7.36
CA ARG A 71 6.88 4.82 7.09
C ARG A 71 6.16 3.85 6.19
N ALA A 72 4.86 3.67 6.41
CA ALA A 72 4.09 2.78 5.55
C ALA A 72 4.05 3.33 4.13
N ALA A 73 3.90 4.63 3.98
CA ALA A 73 3.85 5.23 2.65
C ALA A 73 5.19 5.06 1.93
N ASP A 74 6.28 5.31 2.63
CA ASP A 74 7.60 5.15 2.03
C ASP A 74 7.84 3.71 1.60
N ARG A 75 7.47 2.77 2.45
CA ARG A 75 7.66 1.38 2.09
C ARG A 75 6.78 0.97 0.94
N SER A 76 5.58 1.51 0.86
CA SER A 76 4.70 1.21 -0.25
C SER A 76 5.33 1.65 -1.55
N GLY A 77 5.91 2.83 -1.56
CA GLY A 77 6.55 3.33 -2.78
C GLY A 77 7.71 2.47 -3.21
N ARG A 78 8.55 2.09 -2.26
CA ARG A 78 9.72 1.28 -2.60
C ARG A 78 9.30 -0.13 -3.02
N THR A 79 8.32 -0.69 -2.36
CA THR A 79 7.87 -2.02 -2.70
C THR A 79 7.21 -2.03 -4.07
N LEU A 80 6.43 -1.00 -4.36
CA LEU A 80 5.80 -0.91 -5.66
C LEU A 80 6.85 -0.77 -6.76
N ALA A 81 7.86 0.02 -6.53
CA ALA A 81 8.91 0.21 -7.52
C ALA A 81 9.61 -1.12 -7.82
N ARG A 82 9.87 -1.89 -6.77
CA ARG A 82 10.51 -3.18 -6.97
C ARG A 82 9.59 -4.17 -7.69
N LEU A 83 8.31 -4.13 -7.38
CA LEU A 83 7.37 -5.00 -8.04
C LEU A 83 7.30 -4.69 -9.53
N LEU A 84 7.23 -3.42 -9.86
CA LEU A 84 7.14 -3.04 -11.26
C LEU A 84 8.42 -3.37 -12.02
N ALA A 85 9.54 -3.26 -11.35
CA ALA A 85 10.79 -3.63 -11.98
C ALA A 85 10.82 -5.13 -12.28
N ARG A 86 10.34 -5.92 -11.35
CA ARG A 86 10.29 -7.35 -11.56
C ARG A 86 9.33 -7.72 -12.69
N LEU A 87 8.20 -7.07 -12.77
CA LEU A 87 7.26 -7.35 -13.83
C LEU A 87 7.85 -6.99 -15.18
N ARG A 88 8.60 -5.93 -15.22
CA ARG A 88 9.22 -5.55 -16.47
C ARG A 88 10.26 -6.57 -16.90
N GLU A 89 11.05 -7.03 -15.98
CA GLU A 89 12.03 -8.03 -16.28
C GLU A 89 11.39 -9.31 -16.71
N HIS A 90 10.37 -9.73 -16.03
CA HIS A 90 9.69 -10.94 -16.35
C HIS A 90 9.11 -10.88 -17.75
N ARG A 91 8.57 -9.73 -18.10
CA ARG A 91 8.00 -9.60 -19.39
C ARG A 91 9.06 -9.73 -20.44
N HIS A 92 10.24 -9.21 -20.19
CA HIS A 92 11.26 -9.32 -21.14
C HIS A 92 11.76 -10.72 -21.24
N GLU A 93 11.93 -11.42 -20.16
CA GLU A 93 12.43 -12.72 -20.25
C GLU A 93 11.51 -13.73 -20.70
N SER A 94 10.36 -13.78 -20.39
CA SER A 94 9.51 -14.85 -20.69
C SER A 94 8.28 -14.39 -21.24
N PRO A 95 8.29 -14.08 -22.35
CA PRO A 95 7.12 -13.63 -22.95
C PRO A 95 5.96 -14.47 -22.72
N ARG A 96 6.17 -15.69 -22.70
CA ARG A 96 5.12 -16.49 -22.63
C ARG A 96 4.60 -16.60 -21.43
N GLY A 97 4.13 -16.44 -21.10
CA GLY A 97 3.72 -16.58 -20.03
C GLY A 97 3.37 -16.56 -18.94
N THR A 98 3.19 -16.57 -18.63
CA THR A 98 3.11 -16.44 -17.53
C THR A 98 1.99 -16.43 -16.89
N ARG A 99 1.41 -16.60 -16.87
CA ARG A 99 0.44 -16.67 -16.28
C ARG A 99 0.26 -16.41 -15.10
N SER A 100 0.13 -16.01 -14.64
CA SER A 100 0.01 -15.60 -13.59
C SER A 100 -0.75 -16.10 -12.67
N ARG A 101 -0.89 -16.48 -12.35
CA ARG A 101 -1.48 -17.01 -11.53
C ARG A 101 -1.93 -16.25 -10.68
N GLY A 102 -2.09 -15.65 -10.58
CA GLY A 102 -2.48 -14.87 -9.88
C GLY A 102 -2.97 -14.85 -8.79
N VAL A 103 -2.83 -14.74 -8.38
CA VAL A 103 -3.16 -14.74 -7.42
C VAL A 103 -3.86 -14.30 -6.48
N ALA A 104 -4.13 -14.36 -6.26
CA ALA A 104 -4.87 -14.19 -5.42
C ALA A 104 -4.87 -13.52 -4.37
N ILE A 105 -4.77 -12.95 -4.12
CA ILE A 105 -4.69 -12.28 -3.19
C ILE A 105 -5.48 -12.18 -2.26
N ALA A 106 -5.74 -12.20 -1.98
CA ALA A 106 -6.28 -12.12 -1.06
C ALA A 106 -7.14 -11.47 -0.62
N GLY A 107 -7.09 -11.23 -0.34
CA GLY A 107 -7.73 -10.53 0.20
C GLY A 107 -8.99 -10.11 0.28
N LYS A 108 -9.54 -10.31 0.88
CA LYS A 108 -10.59 -9.93 1.03
C LYS A 108 -10.64 -8.80 1.69
N PRO A 109 -10.98 -8.01 1.40
CA PRO A 109 -10.99 -6.82 1.89
C PRO A 109 -11.84 -6.65 2.98
N GLU A 110 -11.56 -6.21 3.78
CA GLU A 110 -12.32 -6.13 4.75
C GLU A 110 -12.69 -4.89 4.75
N ASN A 111 -13.11 -4.23 4.46
CA ASN A 111 -13.33 -3.01 4.43
C ASN A 111 -13.79 -2.31 5.53
N ASP A 112 -13.97 -2.65 6.47
CA ASP A 112 -14.46 -1.87 7.39
C ASP A 112 -13.57 -0.90 7.80
N GLY A 113 -13.70 0.19 7.96
CA GLY A 113 -12.83 1.19 8.42
C GLY A 113 -11.80 1.65 7.48
N ALA A 114 -11.80 1.16 6.38
CA ALA A 114 -10.77 1.53 5.47
C ALA A 114 -11.04 2.86 4.84
N ALA A 115 -10.06 3.66 4.75
CA ALA A 115 -10.23 4.92 4.13
C ALA A 115 -9.77 4.81 2.74
N LEU A 116 -10.61 5.12 1.78
CA LEU A 116 -10.22 4.98 0.45
C LEU A 116 -9.69 6.26 0.02
N ILE A 117 -8.52 6.31 -0.43
CA ILE A 117 -7.93 7.47 -0.89
C ILE A 117 -8.22 7.72 -2.30
N GLY A 118 -8.94 7.11 -2.91
CA GLY A 118 -9.28 7.40 -4.22
C GLY A 118 -8.45 6.77 -5.21
N ASP A 119 -8.73 6.91 -6.42
CA ASP A 119 -8.06 6.27 -7.38
C ASP A 119 -6.96 7.01 -7.75
N ALA A 120 -5.93 6.53 -7.88
CA ALA A 120 -4.81 7.21 -8.27
C ALA A 120 -4.74 7.27 -9.71
N ALA A 121 -5.40 6.64 -10.32
CA ALA A 121 -5.22 6.67 -11.71
C ALA A 121 -5.73 7.72 -12.39
#